data_eac36162a414ca5c7833852ca2325773
#
_entry.id   eac36162a414ca5c7833852ca2325773
#
_cell.length_a   1.000
_cell.length_b   1.000
_cell.length_c   1.000
_cell.angle_alpha   90.00
_cell.angle_beta   90.00
_cell.angle_gamma   90.00
#
_symmetry.space_group_name_H-M   'P 1'
#
loop_
_entity.id
_entity.type
_entity.pdbx_description
1 polymer ?
#
loop_
_entity_poly.entity_id
_entity_poly.type
_entity_poly.pdbx_seq_one_letter_code
_entity_poly.pdbx_strand_id
1 'polypeptide(L)'
;LYGPGNYLLNSVDLPVLCNVTQASPEQPYLSFTLRLDLAQMAALLSSEDLPPPNTNGHERGMGVSPLSDGLQDAVLRLLRLLDSPQDIPILYPLIEREILYRLLTGPQGHRLRQIAISDSQPHQISRAIDWLRQNYASPLRIDDLARQVNMSSSSLHHHFKAITAMSPLQYQKQLRLQEARRLMLVEQLDAASAAHHVGYESPSQFSREYSRQYGAPPRQDVARLR
;
A
#
# COMPACT_ATOMS: atom_id res chain seq x y z
N LEU A 1 12.51 9.76 -4.11
CA LEU A 1 12.46 9.61 -5.56
C LEU A 1 12.98 8.22 -5.92
N TYR A 2 12.29 7.53 -6.82
CA TYR A 2 12.75 6.30 -7.46
C TYR A 2 12.41 6.36 -8.94
N GLY A 3 13.14 5.64 -9.77
CA GLY A 3 13.00 5.66 -11.22
C GLY A 3 13.22 4.26 -11.82
N PRO A 4 13.40 4.19 -13.15
CA PRO A 4 13.68 2.93 -13.83
C PRO A 4 14.80 2.14 -13.16
N GLY A 5 14.73 0.81 -13.19
CA GLY A 5 15.71 -0.06 -12.55
C GLY A 5 15.58 -0.20 -11.02
N ASN A 6 14.50 0.36 -10.43
CA ASN A 6 14.19 0.20 -9.03
C ASN A 6 12.79 -0.36 -8.85
N TYR A 7 12.58 -1.07 -7.74
CA TYR A 7 11.24 -1.42 -7.27
C TYR A 7 10.96 -0.79 -5.92
N LEU A 8 9.69 -0.48 -5.70
CA LEU A 8 9.16 0.00 -4.44
C LEU A 8 8.41 -1.16 -3.77
N LEU A 9 8.86 -1.55 -2.59
CA LEU A 9 8.13 -2.49 -1.75
C LEU A 9 7.35 -1.75 -0.69
N ASN A 10 6.04 -1.96 -0.68
CA ASN A 10 5.15 -1.52 0.38
C ASN A 10 4.79 -2.72 1.24
N SER A 11 5.20 -2.72 2.50
CA SER A 11 4.81 -3.75 3.46
C SER A 11 3.42 -3.53 4.02
N VAL A 12 2.92 -2.32 3.88
CA VAL A 12 1.58 -1.89 4.26
C VAL A 12 1.09 -0.89 3.22
N ASP A 13 -0.21 -0.86 3.01
CA ASP A 13 -0.81 0.11 2.10
C ASP A 13 -0.84 1.49 2.77
N LEU A 14 -0.05 2.42 2.25
CA LEU A 14 0.05 3.77 2.79
C LEU A 14 -0.74 4.76 1.93
N PRO A 15 -1.53 5.66 2.52
CA PRO A 15 -2.24 6.71 1.81
C PRO A 15 -1.27 7.84 1.42
N VAL A 16 -0.28 7.51 0.58
CA VAL A 16 0.73 8.46 0.11
C VAL A 16 0.28 9.14 -1.18
N LEU A 17 0.66 10.39 -1.34
CA LEU A 17 0.54 11.10 -2.61
C LEU A 17 1.80 10.84 -3.42
N CYS A 18 1.67 10.16 -4.54
CA CYS A 18 2.74 9.98 -5.51
C CYS A 18 2.59 11.01 -6.62
N ASN A 19 3.64 11.78 -6.86
CA ASN A 19 3.70 12.70 -7.98
C ASN A 19 4.67 12.15 -9.03
N VAL A 20 4.19 12.04 -10.25
CA VAL A 20 5.05 11.80 -11.41
C VAL A 20 5.77 13.10 -11.74
N THR A 21 7.11 13.09 -11.63
CA THR A 21 7.92 14.29 -11.84
C THR A 21 8.46 14.40 -13.27
N GLN A 22 8.47 13.29 -14.00
CA GLN A 22 8.96 13.24 -15.39
C GLN A 22 8.05 12.30 -16.19
N ALA A 23 7.26 12.86 -17.08
CA ALA A 23 6.49 12.14 -18.08
C ALA A 23 6.16 13.10 -19.25
N SER A 24 6.10 12.57 -20.47
CA SER A 24 5.61 13.26 -21.65
C SER A 24 4.78 12.29 -22.50
N PRO A 25 4.06 12.78 -23.53
CA PRO A 25 3.38 11.90 -24.47
C PRO A 25 4.32 10.89 -25.16
N GLU A 26 5.58 11.28 -25.42
CA GLU A 26 6.61 10.45 -26.07
C GLU A 26 7.29 9.50 -25.07
N GLN A 27 7.30 9.87 -23.79
CA GLN A 27 7.86 9.07 -22.67
C GLN A 27 6.87 9.02 -21.52
N PRO A 28 5.78 8.24 -21.66
CA PRO A 28 4.76 8.14 -20.62
C PRO A 28 5.30 7.43 -19.38
N TYR A 29 4.76 7.81 -18.22
CA TYR A 29 5.01 7.05 -17.00
C TYR A 29 4.27 5.71 -17.07
N LEU A 30 5.03 4.62 -16.98
CA LEU A 30 4.50 3.27 -16.90
C LEU A 30 4.86 2.67 -15.53
N SER A 31 3.90 2.03 -14.89
CA SER A 31 4.10 1.32 -13.63
C SER A 31 3.43 -0.04 -13.66
N PHE A 32 4.04 -0.98 -12.98
CA PHE A 32 3.48 -2.31 -12.73
C PHE A 32 3.40 -2.51 -11.22
N THR A 33 2.27 -2.99 -10.74
CA THR A 33 2.06 -3.30 -9.32
C THR A 33 1.65 -4.76 -9.18
N LEU A 34 2.44 -5.52 -8.41
CA LEU A 34 2.13 -6.90 -8.05
C LEU A 34 1.71 -6.94 -6.57
N ARG A 35 0.55 -7.53 -6.30
CA ARG A 35 0.15 -7.89 -4.94
C ARG A 35 0.74 -9.24 -4.59
N LEU A 36 1.47 -9.30 -3.48
CA LEU A 36 2.10 -10.53 -3.03
C LEU A 36 1.12 -11.33 -2.18
N ASP A 37 1.01 -12.63 -2.45
CA ASP A 37 0.20 -13.55 -1.65
C ASP A 37 0.95 -13.94 -0.36
N LEU A 38 0.42 -13.51 0.78
CA LEU A 38 0.99 -13.81 2.11
C LEU A 38 0.99 -15.30 2.42
N ALA A 39 0.00 -16.06 1.95
CA ALA A 39 -0.05 -17.51 2.17
C ALA A 39 1.05 -18.22 1.39
N GLN A 40 1.29 -17.84 0.15
CA GLN A 40 2.40 -18.36 -0.64
C GLN A 40 3.76 -17.96 -0.06
N MET A 41 3.89 -16.71 0.45
CA MET A 41 5.10 -16.30 1.16
C MET A 41 5.36 -17.13 2.41
N ALA A 42 4.32 -17.38 3.22
CA ALA A 42 4.44 -18.21 4.42
C ALA A 42 4.82 -19.67 4.05
N ALA A 43 4.24 -20.24 2.99
CA ALA A 43 4.60 -21.56 2.48
C ALA A 43 6.08 -21.63 2.03
N LEU A 44 6.58 -20.59 1.35
CA LEU A 44 7.99 -20.51 0.98
C LEU A 44 8.91 -20.41 2.20
N LEU A 45 8.51 -19.64 3.21
CA LEU A 45 9.28 -19.48 4.45
C LEU A 45 9.36 -20.75 5.27
N SER A 46 8.36 -21.64 5.15
CA SER A 46 8.34 -22.95 5.82
C SER A 46 9.23 -23.98 5.12
N SER A 47 9.75 -23.67 3.93
CA SER A 47 10.69 -24.55 3.25
C SER A 47 12.09 -24.38 3.85
N GLU A 48 12.75 -25.52 4.21
CA GLU A 48 14.08 -25.53 4.85
C GLU A 48 15.20 -24.98 3.96
N ASP A 49 14.96 -24.84 2.66
CA ASP A 49 15.95 -24.47 1.65
C ASP A 49 16.08 -22.94 1.43
N LEU A 50 15.35 -22.13 2.19
CA LEU A 50 15.40 -20.67 1.99
C LEU A 50 16.63 -20.05 2.69
N PRO A 51 17.57 -19.42 1.95
CA PRO A 51 18.74 -18.81 2.56
C PRO A 51 18.33 -17.71 3.57
N PRO A 52 19.15 -17.46 4.62
CA PRO A 52 18.84 -16.44 5.62
C PRO A 52 18.67 -15.07 4.96
N PRO A 53 17.83 -14.19 5.54
CA PRO A 53 17.61 -12.86 5.00
C PRO A 53 18.87 -12.01 5.10
N ASN A 54 19.08 -11.13 4.13
CA ASN A 54 20.09 -10.09 4.24
C ASN A 54 19.62 -9.07 5.30
N THR A 55 20.36 -8.93 6.42
CA THR A 55 19.87 -8.34 7.68
C THR A 55 19.88 -6.81 7.76
N ASN A 56 20.04 -6.08 6.67
CA ASN A 56 20.15 -4.62 6.69
C ASN A 56 18.82 -3.93 6.33
N GLY A 57 17.79 -4.05 7.17
CA GLY A 57 16.49 -3.46 6.91
C GLY A 57 15.96 -2.52 7.99
N HIS A 58 15.61 -1.29 7.64
CA HIS A 58 14.91 -0.35 8.51
C HIS A 58 13.42 -0.70 8.61
N GLU A 59 12.81 -0.47 9.78
CA GLU A 59 11.41 -0.80 10.15
C GLU A 59 10.31 -0.01 9.41
N ARG A 60 10.63 0.83 8.43
CA ARG A 60 9.62 1.64 7.73
C ARG A 60 8.77 0.80 6.77
N GLY A 61 7.46 1.08 6.70
CA GLY A 61 6.49 0.37 5.88
C GLY A 61 6.69 0.47 4.36
N MET A 62 7.69 1.24 3.89
CA MET A 62 8.00 1.46 2.47
C MET A 62 9.51 1.44 2.26
N GLY A 63 9.97 0.77 1.20
CA GLY A 63 11.38 0.71 0.85
C GLY A 63 11.61 0.62 -0.66
N VAL A 64 12.61 1.33 -1.13
CA VAL A 64 13.08 1.29 -2.52
C VAL A 64 14.37 0.46 -2.58
N SER A 65 14.47 -0.41 -3.56
CA SER A 65 15.67 -1.22 -3.83
C SER A 65 15.93 -1.34 -5.32
N PRO A 66 17.19 -1.54 -5.73
CA PRO A 66 17.49 -1.82 -7.11
C PRO A 66 16.87 -3.14 -7.56
N LEU A 67 16.40 -3.16 -8.79
CA LEU A 67 15.85 -4.34 -9.43
C LEU A 67 17.02 -5.21 -9.92
N SER A 68 17.17 -6.42 -9.39
CA SER A 68 18.18 -7.36 -9.89
C SER A 68 17.76 -7.93 -11.24
N ASP A 69 18.76 -8.30 -12.07
CA ASP A 69 18.50 -8.86 -13.40
C ASP A 69 17.53 -10.04 -13.36
N GLY A 70 17.69 -10.94 -12.40
CA GLY A 70 16.82 -12.09 -12.27
C GLY A 70 15.39 -11.72 -11.86
N LEU A 71 15.20 -10.71 -10.99
CA LEU A 71 13.86 -10.24 -10.63
C LEU A 71 13.22 -9.52 -11.82
N GLN A 72 13.99 -8.73 -12.57
CA GLN A 72 13.52 -8.07 -13.79
C GLN A 72 13.08 -9.09 -14.83
N ASP A 73 13.86 -10.14 -15.08
CA ASP A 73 13.51 -11.20 -16.01
C ASP A 73 12.21 -11.90 -15.61
N ALA A 74 12.07 -12.26 -14.34
CA ALA A 74 10.84 -12.89 -13.85
C ALA A 74 9.60 -11.99 -14.04
N VAL A 75 9.71 -10.68 -13.75
CA VAL A 75 8.63 -9.71 -13.96
C VAL A 75 8.30 -9.57 -15.46
N LEU A 76 9.31 -9.52 -16.33
CA LEU A 76 9.07 -9.44 -17.78
C LEU A 76 8.38 -10.71 -18.31
N ARG A 77 8.77 -11.90 -17.83
CA ARG A 77 8.10 -13.16 -18.18
C ARG A 77 6.64 -13.16 -17.71
N LEU A 78 6.38 -12.63 -16.51
CA LEU A 78 5.02 -12.48 -15.99
C LEU A 78 4.17 -11.59 -16.90
N LEU A 79 4.70 -10.43 -17.32
CA LEU A 79 3.99 -9.50 -18.20
C LEU A 79 3.74 -10.10 -19.59
N ARG A 80 4.68 -10.88 -20.13
CA ARG A 80 4.52 -11.58 -21.42
C ARG A 80 3.43 -12.64 -21.43
N LEU A 81 2.97 -13.13 -20.27
CA LEU A 81 1.81 -14.02 -20.20
C LEU A 81 0.52 -13.36 -20.70
N LEU A 82 0.46 -12.02 -20.70
CA LEU A 82 -0.68 -11.30 -21.25
C LEU A 82 -0.84 -11.53 -22.78
N ASP A 83 0.26 -11.85 -23.48
CA ASP A 83 0.25 -12.20 -24.91
C ASP A 83 -0.26 -13.63 -25.17
N SER A 84 -0.30 -14.46 -24.12
CA SER A 84 -0.73 -15.88 -24.18
C SER A 84 -1.64 -16.22 -22.99
N PRO A 85 -2.87 -15.69 -22.92
CA PRO A 85 -3.74 -15.84 -21.75
C PRO A 85 -4.05 -17.28 -21.35
N GLN A 86 -4.01 -18.23 -22.29
CA GLN A 86 -4.22 -19.66 -22.05
C GLN A 86 -3.14 -20.28 -21.14
N ASP A 87 -1.94 -19.68 -21.10
CA ASP A 87 -0.80 -20.18 -20.31
C ASP A 87 -0.82 -19.63 -18.87
N ILE A 88 -1.59 -18.57 -18.59
CA ILE A 88 -1.67 -17.92 -17.28
C ILE A 88 -1.98 -18.90 -16.16
N PRO A 89 -3.00 -19.79 -16.26
CA PRO A 89 -3.35 -20.68 -15.14
C PRO A 89 -2.21 -21.62 -14.69
N ILE A 90 -1.29 -21.93 -15.61
CA ILE A 90 -0.18 -22.85 -15.34
C ILE A 90 1.11 -22.11 -15.02
N LEU A 91 1.45 -21.09 -15.80
CA LEU A 91 2.75 -20.42 -15.68
C LEU A 91 2.77 -19.29 -14.64
N TYR A 92 1.64 -18.60 -14.42
CA TYR A 92 1.57 -17.54 -13.43
C TYR A 92 2.02 -17.99 -12.03
N PRO A 93 1.52 -19.11 -11.45
CA PRO A 93 1.94 -19.54 -10.12
C PRO A 93 3.42 -19.89 -10.02
N LEU A 94 4.03 -20.37 -11.10
CA LEU A 94 5.46 -20.70 -11.12
C LEU A 94 6.33 -19.44 -11.12
N ILE A 95 5.97 -18.47 -11.96
CA ILE A 95 6.68 -17.20 -12.07
C ILE A 95 6.48 -16.36 -10.80
N GLU A 96 5.26 -16.34 -10.25
CA GLU A 96 4.96 -15.67 -8.98
C GLU A 96 5.82 -16.25 -7.85
N ARG A 97 5.92 -17.57 -7.77
CA ARG A 97 6.77 -18.25 -6.78
C ARG A 97 8.26 -17.85 -6.92
N GLU A 98 8.76 -17.73 -8.16
CA GLU A 98 10.11 -17.25 -8.41
C GLU A 98 10.28 -15.78 -7.94
N ILE A 99 9.33 -14.91 -8.28
CA ILE A 99 9.35 -13.51 -7.84
C ILE A 99 9.38 -13.43 -6.31
N LEU A 100 8.51 -14.18 -5.63
CA LEU A 100 8.47 -14.24 -4.17
C LEU A 100 9.80 -14.72 -3.59
N TYR A 101 10.40 -15.78 -4.13
CA TYR A 101 11.71 -16.28 -3.72
C TYR A 101 12.78 -15.19 -3.83
N ARG A 102 12.87 -14.51 -4.98
CA ARG A 102 13.86 -13.45 -5.22
C ARG A 102 13.66 -12.24 -4.30
N LEU A 103 12.43 -11.88 -4.00
CA LEU A 103 12.11 -10.83 -3.05
C LEU A 103 12.44 -11.22 -1.61
N LEU A 104 12.14 -12.46 -1.19
CA LEU A 104 12.41 -12.98 0.15
C LEU A 104 13.92 -13.17 0.43
N THR A 105 14.72 -13.38 -0.60
CA THR A 105 16.19 -13.52 -0.50
C THR A 105 16.94 -12.22 -0.83
N GLY A 106 16.24 -11.22 -1.37
CA GLY A 106 16.81 -9.94 -1.76
C GLY A 106 16.93 -8.92 -0.60
N PRO A 107 17.30 -7.66 -0.92
CA PRO A 107 17.58 -6.62 0.08
C PRO A 107 16.40 -6.30 1.01
N GLN A 108 15.16 -6.51 0.57
CA GLN A 108 13.94 -6.30 1.34
C GLN A 108 13.38 -7.58 1.99
N GLY A 109 14.10 -8.71 1.86
CA GLY A 109 13.63 -10.02 2.29
C GLY A 109 13.30 -10.11 3.78
N HIS A 110 14.12 -9.49 4.63
CA HIS A 110 13.85 -9.39 6.07
C HIS A 110 12.46 -8.81 6.38
N ARG A 111 12.10 -7.72 5.70
CA ARG A 111 10.80 -7.05 5.87
C ARG A 111 9.64 -7.93 5.43
N LEU A 112 9.75 -8.57 4.27
CA LEU A 112 8.72 -9.48 3.77
C LEU A 112 8.51 -10.68 4.68
N ARG A 113 9.58 -11.25 5.24
CA ARG A 113 9.51 -12.34 6.20
C ARG A 113 8.75 -11.92 7.46
N GLN A 114 8.99 -10.72 7.99
CA GLN A 114 8.27 -10.23 9.15
C GLN A 114 6.75 -10.09 8.91
N ILE A 115 6.35 -9.69 7.69
CA ILE A 115 4.93 -9.56 7.35
C ILE A 115 4.28 -10.94 7.18
N ALA A 116 4.99 -11.89 6.60
CA ALA A 116 4.46 -13.23 6.34
C ALA A 116 4.33 -14.10 7.61
N ILE A 117 5.03 -13.75 8.71
CA ILE A 117 4.89 -14.45 9.99
C ILE A 117 3.59 -13.99 10.65
N SER A 118 2.63 -14.89 10.77
CA SER A 118 1.40 -14.68 11.54
C SER A 118 1.73 -14.24 12.95
N ASP A 119 0.94 -13.29 13.51
CA ASP A 119 1.14 -12.69 14.83
C ASP A 119 2.38 -11.80 14.99
N SER A 120 3.17 -11.58 13.94
CA SER A 120 4.17 -10.52 13.97
C SER A 120 3.51 -9.13 14.08
N GLN A 121 4.18 -8.18 14.73
CA GLN A 121 3.67 -6.81 14.82
C GLN A 121 3.39 -6.16 13.45
N PRO A 122 4.26 -6.30 12.43
CA PRO A 122 3.95 -5.81 11.08
C PRO A 122 2.70 -6.47 10.47
N HIS A 123 2.47 -7.76 10.69
CA HIS A 123 1.27 -8.45 10.21
C HIS A 123 0.00 -7.92 10.92
N GLN A 124 0.04 -7.72 12.23
CA GLN A 124 -1.06 -7.14 12.99
C GLN A 124 -1.39 -5.72 12.53
N ILE A 125 -0.36 -4.89 12.23
CA ILE A 125 -0.55 -3.54 11.69
C ILE A 125 -1.11 -3.58 10.26
N SER A 126 -0.67 -4.51 9.41
CA SER A 126 -1.27 -4.71 8.08
C SER A 126 -2.77 -5.00 8.19
N ARG A 127 -3.17 -5.91 9.07
CA ARG A 127 -4.60 -6.20 9.34
C ARG A 127 -5.37 -4.96 9.85
N ALA A 128 -4.75 -4.14 10.71
CA ALA A 128 -5.36 -2.89 11.16
C ALA A 128 -5.59 -1.91 10.00
N ILE A 129 -4.65 -1.83 9.08
CA ILE A 129 -4.76 -1.00 7.87
C ILE A 129 -5.87 -1.51 6.95
N ASP A 130 -5.94 -2.81 6.71
CA ASP A 130 -6.99 -3.42 5.89
C ASP A 130 -8.38 -3.16 6.50
N TRP A 131 -8.51 -3.27 7.82
CA TRP A 131 -9.74 -2.94 8.52
C TRP A 131 -10.12 -1.46 8.35
N LEU A 132 -9.15 -0.54 8.51
CA LEU A 132 -9.37 0.89 8.32
C LEU A 132 -9.82 1.21 6.88
N ARG A 133 -9.28 0.55 5.89
CA ARG A 133 -9.66 0.73 4.47
C ARG A 133 -11.09 0.28 4.18
N GLN A 134 -11.53 -0.79 4.81
CA GLN A 134 -12.89 -1.30 4.67
C GLN A 134 -13.90 -0.47 5.46
N ASN A 135 -13.46 0.21 6.53
CA ASN A 135 -14.31 0.90 7.49
C ASN A 135 -14.00 2.40 7.63
N TYR A 136 -13.34 3.02 6.66
CA TYR A 136 -12.87 4.41 6.76
C TYR A 136 -14.02 5.41 7.00
N ALA A 137 -15.20 5.17 6.46
CA ALA A 137 -16.36 6.06 6.61
C ALA A 137 -17.00 6.01 8.00
N SER A 138 -16.79 4.92 8.75
CA SER A 138 -17.36 4.73 10.09
C SER A 138 -16.54 5.43 11.18
N PRO A 139 -17.15 5.80 12.32
CA PRO A 139 -16.40 6.29 13.49
C PRO A 139 -15.38 5.26 13.97
N LEU A 140 -14.14 5.68 14.17
CA LEU A 140 -13.07 4.82 14.65
C LEU A 140 -12.96 4.87 16.18
N ARG A 141 -13.07 3.72 16.82
CA ARG A 141 -12.72 3.50 18.22
C ARG A 141 -11.42 2.69 18.28
N ILE A 142 -10.39 3.28 18.85
CA ILE A 142 -9.04 2.67 18.87
C ILE A 142 -9.04 1.32 19.61
N ASP A 143 -9.81 1.22 20.70
CA ASP A 143 -9.89 -0.01 21.47
C ASP A 143 -10.53 -1.16 20.67
N ASP A 144 -11.50 -0.85 19.82
CA ASP A 144 -12.13 -1.85 18.94
C ASP A 144 -11.14 -2.32 17.88
N LEU A 145 -10.42 -1.40 17.24
CA LEU A 145 -9.38 -1.74 16.27
C LEU A 145 -8.26 -2.58 16.90
N ALA A 146 -7.81 -2.21 18.11
CA ALA A 146 -6.78 -2.94 18.83
C ALA A 146 -7.20 -4.39 19.13
N ARG A 147 -8.44 -4.59 19.58
CA ARG A 147 -9.02 -5.94 19.79
C ARG A 147 -9.08 -6.76 18.51
N GLN A 148 -9.47 -6.15 17.39
CA GLN A 148 -9.55 -6.84 16.08
C GLN A 148 -8.21 -7.42 15.62
N VAL A 149 -7.10 -6.81 16.04
CA VAL A 149 -5.76 -7.22 15.63
C VAL A 149 -4.93 -7.85 16.75
N ASN A 150 -5.60 -8.21 17.88
CA ASN A 150 -4.98 -8.83 19.04
C ASN A 150 -3.83 -7.98 19.65
N MET A 151 -4.03 -6.67 19.76
CA MET A 151 -3.07 -5.74 20.37
C MET A 151 -3.72 -4.95 21.51
N SER A 152 -2.90 -4.43 22.42
CA SER A 152 -3.34 -3.35 23.30
C SER A 152 -3.39 -2.03 22.53
N SER A 153 -4.23 -1.08 22.98
CA SER A 153 -4.35 0.24 22.32
C SER A 153 -3.01 1.00 22.29
N SER A 154 -2.19 0.89 23.32
CA SER A 154 -0.86 1.51 23.37
C SER A 154 0.12 0.84 22.42
N SER A 155 0.13 -0.50 22.34
CA SER A 155 0.95 -1.25 21.39
C SER A 155 0.56 -0.93 19.95
N LEU A 156 -0.75 -0.91 19.65
CA LEU A 156 -1.26 -0.52 18.34
C LEU A 156 -0.78 0.89 17.96
N HIS A 157 -0.94 1.88 18.83
CA HIS A 157 -0.48 3.24 18.55
C HIS A 157 1.03 3.31 18.27
N HIS A 158 1.84 2.64 19.10
CA HIS A 158 3.29 2.64 18.97
C HIS A 158 3.72 2.04 17.61
N HIS A 159 3.31 0.81 17.33
CA HIS A 159 3.73 0.10 16.12
C HIS A 159 3.09 0.66 14.85
N PHE A 160 1.84 1.10 14.92
CA PHE A 160 1.19 1.75 13.79
C PHE A 160 1.95 3.01 13.37
N LYS A 161 2.34 3.85 14.35
CA LYS A 161 3.13 5.06 14.09
C LYS A 161 4.55 4.74 13.60
N ALA A 162 5.20 3.72 14.15
CA ALA A 162 6.52 3.28 13.71
C ALA A 162 6.52 2.86 12.22
N ILE A 163 5.51 2.10 11.81
CA ILE A 163 5.40 1.56 10.44
C ILE A 163 4.87 2.59 9.46
N THR A 164 3.83 3.35 9.82
CA THR A 164 3.12 4.25 8.90
C THR A 164 3.53 5.72 9.01
N ALA A 165 4.29 6.09 10.04
CA ALA A 165 4.59 7.46 10.46
C ALA A 165 3.35 8.28 10.88
N MET A 166 2.18 7.65 11.06
CA MET A 166 0.90 8.28 11.37
C MET A 166 0.20 7.56 12.52
N SER A 167 -0.69 8.28 13.24
CA SER A 167 -1.63 7.59 14.12
C SER A 167 -2.76 6.94 13.30
N PRO A 168 -3.48 5.92 13.84
CA PRO A 168 -4.62 5.30 13.15
C PRO A 168 -5.70 6.31 12.74
N LEU A 169 -5.99 7.31 13.57
CA LEU A 169 -6.93 8.38 13.26
C LEU A 169 -6.46 9.29 12.12
N GLN A 170 -5.15 9.63 12.09
CA GLN A 170 -4.58 10.39 10.97
C GLN A 170 -4.63 9.60 9.68
N TYR A 171 -4.37 8.30 9.76
CA TYR A 171 -4.45 7.39 8.61
C TYR A 171 -5.88 7.32 8.06
N GLN A 172 -6.89 7.07 8.93
CA GLN A 172 -8.30 7.08 8.53
C GLN A 172 -8.70 8.39 7.86
N LYS A 173 -8.27 9.52 8.44
CA LYS A 173 -8.55 10.83 7.86
C LYS A 173 -7.97 10.98 6.44
N GLN A 174 -6.75 10.52 6.21
CA GLN A 174 -6.16 10.56 4.87
C GLN A 174 -6.93 9.67 3.88
N LEU A 175 -7.35 8.48 4.28
CA LEU A 175 -8.21 7.63 3.45
C LEU A 175 -9.51 8.35 3.06
N ARG A 176 -10.19 8.98 4.02
CA ARG A 176 -11.40 9.76 3.76
C ARG A 176 -11.18 10.88 2.75
N LEU A 177 -10.10 11.65 2.91
CA LEU A 177 -9.78 12.76 2.01
C LEU A 177 -9.41 12.27 0.60
N GLN A 178 -8.66 11.18 0.48
CA GLN A 178 -8.33 10.58 -0.82
C GLN A 178 -9.58 10.05 -1.54
N GLU A 179 -10.44 9.34 -0.82
CA GLU A 179 -11.66 8.81 -1.41
C GLU A 179 -12.64 9.93 -1.79
N ALA A 180 -12.79 10.96 -0.95
CA ALA A 180 -13.59 12.13 -1.32
C ALA A 180 -13.07 12.81 -2.59
N ARG A 181 -11.74 12.92 -2.75
CA ARG A 181 -11.13 13.46 -3.97
C ARG A 181 -11.45 12.61 -5.19
N ARG A 182 -11.35 11.28 -5.05
CA ARG A 182 -11.72 10.33 -6.11
C ARG A 182 -13.21 10.47 -6.51
N LEU A 183 -14.11 10.50 -5.53
CA LEU A 183 -15.54 10.66 -5.76
C LEU A 183 -15.87 11.97 -6.51
N MET A 184 -15.22 13.08 -6.14
CA MET A 184 -15.41 14.36 -6.81
C MET A 184 -14.85 14.37 -8.23
N LEU A 185 -13.70 13.68 -8.49
CA LEU A 185 -13.07 13.64 -9.81
C LEU A 185 -13.76 12.67 -10.76
N VAL A 186 -14.01 11.45 -10.29
CA VAL A 186 -14.48 10.33 -11.13
C VAL A 186 -16.01 10.30 -11.18
N GLU A 187 -16.65 10.39 -10.01
CA GLU A 187 -18.13 10.28 -9.89
C GLU A 187 -18.83 11.65 -9.91
N GLN A 188 -18.04 12.74 -10.01
CA GLN A 188 -18.52 14.12 -10.14
C GLN A 188 -19.41 14.58 -8.97
N LEU A 189 -19.26 13.97 -7.79
CA LEU A 189 -19.99 14.41 -6.60
C LEU A 189 -19.54 15.83 -6.21
N ASP A 190 -20.50 16.61 -5.68
CA ASP A 190 -20.15 17.88 -5.05
C ASP A 190 -19.41 17.65 -3.72
N ALA A 191 -18.74 18.69 -3.22
CA ALA A 191 -17.89 18.60 -2.04
C ALA A 191 -18.65 18.22 -0.75
N ALA A 192 -19.91 18.61 -0.61
CA ALA A 192 -20.72 18.30 0.56
C ALA A 192 -21.18 16.84 0.53
N SER A 193 -21.64 16.37 -0.62
CA SER A 193 -22.02 14.97 -0.85
C SER A 193 -20.82 14.03 -0.66
N ALA A 194 -19.67 14.39 -1.23
CA ALA A 194 -18.43 13.63 -1.05
C ALA A 194 -18.01 13.56 0.43
N ALA A 195 -18.08 14.69 1.17
CA ALA A 195 -17.79 14.73 2.59
C ALA A 195 -18.67 13.77 3.41
N HIS A 196 -19.97 13.80 3.19
CA HIS A 196 -20.90 12.89 3.87
C HIS A 196 -20.63 11.43 3.51
N HIS A 197 -20.37 11.14 2.24
CA HIS A 197 -20.11 9.77 1.78
C HIS A 197 -18.89 9.14 2.50
N VAL A 198 -17.86 9.93 2.76
CA VAL A 198 -16.65 9.45 3.44
C VAL A 198 -16.71 9.58 4.97
N GLY A 199 -17.86 9.91 5.53
CA GLY A 199 -18.11 9.91 6.98
C GLY A 199 -17.73 11.20 7.71
N TYR A 200 -17.72 12.38 7.04
CA TYR A 200 -17.70 13.67 7.72
C TYR A 200 -19.11 14.12 8.05
N GLU A 201 -19.35 14.48 9.30
CA GLU A 201 -20.61 15.07 9.75
C GLU A 201 -20.73 16.56 9.37
N SER A 202 -19.58 17.25 9.22
CA SER A 202 -19.51 18.66 8.90
C SER A 202 -18.75 18.92 7.59
N PRO A 203 -19.42 19.39 6.52
CA PRO A 203 -18.76 19.82 5.28
C PRO A 203 -17.74 20.94 5.49
N SER A 204 -17.93 21.81 6.50
CA SER A 204 -16.98 22.85 6.85
C SER A 204 -15.70 22.29 7.45
N GLN A 205 -15.79 21.26 8.29
CA GLN A 205 -14.62 20.53 8.81
C GLN A 205 -13.88 19.86 7.67
N PHE A 206 -14.58 19.13 6.82
CA PHE A 206 -14.03 18.49 5.62
C PHE A 206 -13.25 19.49 4.77
N SER A 207 -13.86 20.63 4.40
CA SER A 207 -13.22 21.62 3.53
C SER A 207 -11.92 22.17 4.11
N ARG A 208 -11.87 22.39 5.43
CA ARG A 208 -10.65 22.85 6.12
C ARG A 208 -9.54 21.80 6.11
N GLU A 209 -9.89 20.54 6.41
CA GLU A 209 -8.94 19.43 6.42
C GLU A 209 -8.45 19.09 5.02
N TYR A 210 -9.34 19.12 4.03
CA TYR A 210 -9.02 18.93 2.61
C TYR A 210 -8.02 20.00 2.12
N SER A 211 -8.30 21.29 2.39
CA SER A 211 -7.42 22.38 1.99
C SER A 211 -6.03 22.27 2.64
N ARG A 212 -5.97 21.78 3.89
CA ARG A 212 -4.68 21.53 4.57
C ARG A 212 -3.89 20.41 3.90
N GLN A 213 -4.58 19.38 3.42
CA GLN A 213 -3.96 18.21 2.79
C GLN A 213 -3.50 18.50 1.36
N TYR A 214 -4.32 19.20 0.57
CA TYR A 214 -4.10 19.37 -0.88
C TYR A 214 -3.71 20.79 -1.29
N GLY A 215 -3.62 21.70 -0.33
CA GLY A 215 -3.21 23.11 -0.58
C GLY A 215 -4.27 23.99 -1.24
N ALA A 216 -5.46 23.46 -1.54
CA ALA A 216 -6.57 24.19 -2.15
C ALA A 216 -7.93 23.65 -1.68
N PRO A 217 -9.00 24.49 -1.66
CA PRO A 217 -10.34 24.03 -1.39
C PRO A 217 -10.80 22.96 -2.39
N PRO A 218 -11.70 22.03 -1.99
CA PRO A 218 -12.11 20.90 -2.82
C PRO A 218 -12.48 21.25 -4.26
N ARG A 219 -13.31 22.26 -4.45
CA ARG A 219 -13.75 22.69 -5.80
C ARG A 219 -12.61 23.20 -6.67
N GLN A 220 -11.66 23.96 -6.08
CA GLN A 220 -10.51 24.49 -6.82
C GLN A 220 -9.51 23.39 -7.18
N ASP A 221 -9.26 22.47 -6.26
CA ASP A 221 -8.35 21.33 -6.50
C ASP A 221 -8.88 20.45 -7.62
N VAL A 222 -10.17 20.11 -7.59
CA VAL A 222 -10.83 19.30 -8.63
C VAL A 222 -10.82 20.01 -9.99
N ALA A 223 -11.06 21.32 -10.02
CA ALA A 223 -11.03 22.10 -11.26
C ALA A 223 -9.64 22.17 -11.90
N ARG A 224 -8.56 22.06 -11.11
CA ARG A 224 -7.17 22.02 -11.61
C ARG A 224 -6.77 20.66 -12.19
N LEU A 225 -7.46 19.61 -11.79
CA LEU A 225 -7.14 18.22 -12.15
C LEU A 225 -7.99 17.67 -13.31
N ARG A 226 -9.03 18.41 -13.69
CA ARG A 226 -9.85 18.16 -14.88
C ARG A 226 -9.30 18.89 -16.08
#